data_522c1602eeb46915076de1ad6c54f7a2
#
_entry.id   522c1602eeb46915076de1ad6c54f7a2
#
_cell.length_a   1.000
_cell.length_b   1.000
_cell.length_c   1.000
_cell.angle_alpha   90.00
_cell.angle_beta   90.00
_cell.angle_gamma   90.00
#
_symmetry.space_group_name_H-M   'P 1'
#
loop_
_entity.id
_entity.type
_entity.pdbx_description
1 polymer ?
#
loop_
_entity_poly.entity_id
_entity_poly.type
_entity_poly.pdbx_seq_one_letter_code
_entity_poly.pdbx_strand_id
1 'polypeptide(L)'
;MVQERSERTRGRLVEAGAALFDRSGYAGATLGQIAGAAGVTKGALYFHFASKEELARAVLERAEGSMRAACGTLRAGASPLQAVIDAGYWLVESLESDAVTRAAFRLGREGGVWQGGTGPVGSMSGVEGFHAVWAGMVRELLSAARRLGELRDRSGGVGPETLVVTAACGLEVVSGGGCGREELSRRVEALWEWLLPCLVPPGAVGAYRTGPPPR
;
A
#
# COMPACT_ATOMS: atom_id res chain seq x y z
N MET A 1 13.32 26.04 -14.16
CA MET A 1 12.05 26.81 -14.01
C MET A 1 10.88 26.22 -14.80
N VAL A 2 10.95 25.96 -16.14
CA VAL A 2 9.82 25.37 -16.91
C VAL A 2 9.57 23.92 -16.50
N GLN A 3 10.60 23.11 -16.40
CA GLN A 3 10.51 21.68 -16.02
C GLN A 3 9.96 21.51 -14.59
N GLU A 4 10.44 22.28 -13.65
CA GLU A 4 9.98 22.26 -12.25
C GLU A 4 8.49 22.62 -12.11
N ARG A 5 8.02 23.61 -12.91
CA ARG A 5 6.59 23.96 -12.97
C ARG A 5 5.74 22.82 -13.57
N SER A 6 6.28 22.14 -14.58
CA SER A 6 5.65 20.96 -15.19
C SER A 6 5.52 19.82 -14.20
N GLU A 7 6.59 19.48 -13.48
CA GLU A 7 6.60 18.41 -12.46
C GLU A 7 5.62 18.72 -11.30
N ARG A 8 5.59 19.98 -10.85
CA ARG A 8 4.62 20.41 -9.83
C ARG A 8 3.18 20.23 -10.30
N THR A 9 2.88 20.58 -11.56
CA THR A 9 1.54 20.39 -12.14
C THR A 9 1.19 18.90 -12.23
N ARG A 10 2.13 18.08 -12.69
CA ARG A 10 1.97 16.62 -12.74
C ARG A 10 1.70 16.04 -11.35
N GLY A 11 2.43 16.47 -10.33
CA GLY A 11 2.22 16.07 -8.93
C GLY A 11 0.81 16.41 -8.43
N ARG A 12 0.33 17.64 -8.67
CA ARG A 12 -1.04 18.06 -8.30
C ARG A 12 -2.12 17.22 -8.99
N LEU A 13 -1.91 16.85 -10.25
CA LEU A 13 -2.83 15.98 -10.98
C LEU A 13 -2.86 14.56 -10.39
N VAL A 14 -1.73 14.00 -9.99
CA VAL A 14 -1.65 12.69 -9.32
C VAL A 14 -2.38 12.75 -7.97
N GLU A 15 -2.16 13.78 -7.16
CA GLU A 15 -2.84 13.96 -5.86
C GLU A 15 -4.36 14.12 -6.02
N ALA A 16 -4.80 14.95 -6.96
CA ALA A 16 -6.23 15.14 -7.25
C ALA A 16 -6.86 13.85 -7.82
N GLY A 17 -6.13 13.13 -8.66
CA GLY A 17 -6.53 11.82 -9.19
C GLY A 17 -6.70 10.81 -8.08
N ALA A 18 -5.73 10.70 -7.18
CA ALA A 18 -5.77 9.82 -6.02
C ALA A 18 -6.99 10.11 -5.13
N ALA A 19 -7.23 11.37 -4.79
CA ALA A 19 -8.38 11.77 -3.96
C ALA A 19 -9.73 11.40 -4.61
N LEU A 20 -9.82 11.47 -5.93
CA LEU A 20 -11.04 11.09 -6.66
C LEU A 20 -11.18 9.58 -6.82
N PHE A 21 -10.10 8.86 -7.08
CA PHE A 21 -10.12 7.40 -7.13
C PHE A 21 -10.44 6.79 -5.76
N ASP A 22 -9.87 7.33 -4.69
CA ASP A 22 -10.18 6.92 -3.31
C ASP A 22 -11.68 7.09 -3.01
N ARG A 23 -12.27 8.24 -3.35
CA ARG A 23 -13.66 8.55 -3.03
C ARG A 23 -14.68 7.85 -3.93
N SER A 24 -14.43 7.83 -5.25
CA SER A 24 -15.43 7.45 -6.27
C SER A 24 -15.07 6.18 -7.04
N GLY A 25 -13.91 5.57 -6.80
CA GLY A 25 -13.37 4.49 -7.59
C GLY A 25 -12.89 4.94 -8.97
N TYR A 26 -12.28 4.01 -9.71
CA TYR A 26 -11.81 4.32 -11.05
C TYR A 26 -12.97 4.68 -12.00
N ALA A 27 -14.04 3.89 -12.02
CA ALA A 27 -15.17 4.11 -12.94
C ALA A 27 -15.85 5.46 -12.69
N GLY A 28 -16.05 5.85 -11.44
CA GLY A 28 -16.75 7.07 -11.03
C GLY A 28 -15.94 8.36 -11.19
N ALA A 29 -14.62 8.29 -11.29
CA ALA A 29 -13.76 9.45 -11.46
C ALA A 29 -13.65 9.85 -12.94
N THR A 30 -13.76 11.15 -13.23
CA THR A 30 -13.58 11.70 -14.59
C THR A 30 -12.36 12.63 -14.66
N LEU A 31 -11.67 12.66 -15.83
CA LEU A 31 -10.53 13.56 -16.04
C LEU A 31 -10.92 15.04 -15.88
N GLY A 32 -12.18 15.39 -16.19
CA GLY A 32 -12.69 16.75 -15.98
C GLY A 32 -12.77 17.15 -14.52
N GLN A 33 -13.27 16.27 -13.66
CA GLN A 33 -13.30 16.48 -12.20
C GLN A 33 -11.89 16.55 -11.62
N ILE A 34 -10.98 15.70 -12.09
CA ILE A 34 -9.58 15.68 -11.66
C ILE A 34 -8.88 16.98 -12.03
N ALA A 35 -9.03 17.47 -13.27
CA ALA A 35 -8.47 18.74 -13.70
C ALA A 35 -8.99 19.91 -12.84
N GLY A 36 -10.31 19.94 -12.57
CA GLY A 36 -10.93 20.93 -11.69
C GLY A 36 -10.37 20.87 -10.27
N ALA A 37 -10.26 19.69 -9.67
CA ALA A 37 -9.71 19.49 -8.33
C ALA A 37 -8.23 19.88 -8.25
N ALA A 38 -7.46 19.62 -9.30
CA ALA A 38 -6.05 20.04 -9.41
C ALA A 38 -5.89 21.53 -9.71
N GLY A 39 -6.97 22.28 -9.98
CA GLY A 39 -6.92 23.71 -10.38
C GLY A 39 -6.19 23.95 -11.68
N VAL A 40 -6.36 23.06 -12.67
CA VAL A 40 -5.76 23.17 -14.01
C VAL A 40 -6.83 23.01 -15.09
N THR A 41 -6.51 23.44 -16.30
CA THR A 41 -7.38 23.24 -17.45
C THR A 41 -7.35 21.77 -17.93
N LYS A 42 -8.41 21.30 -18.61
CA LYS A 42 -8.41 19.98 -19.25
C LYS A 42 -7.25 19.84 -20.25
N GLY A 43 -6.92 20.89 -21.00
CA GLY A 43 -5.77 20.87 -21.93
C GLY A 43 -4.45 20.64 -21.22
N ALA A 44 -4.24 21.28 -20.06
CA ALA A 44 -3.05 21.05 -19.23
C ALA A 44 -3.00 19.62 -18.67
N LEU A 45 -4.15 19.02 -18.30
CA LEU A 45 -4.20 17.63 -17.91
C LEU A 45 -3.78 16.71 -19.06
N TYR A 46 -4.35 16.89 -20.26
CA TYR A 46 -4.03 16.05 -21.42
C TYR A 46 -2.58 16.20 -21.89
N PHE A 47 -1.93 17.32 -21.58
CA PHE A 47 -0.50 17.46 -21.80
C PHE A 47 0.35 16.54 -20.91
N HIS A 48 -0.12 16.23 -19.68
CA HIS A 48 0.60 15.38 -18.73
C HIS A 48 0.17 13.92 -18.75
N PHE A 49 -1.09 13.64 -19.07
CA PHE A 49 -1.69 12.30 -19.05
C PHE A 49 -2.65 12.14 -20.24
N ALA A 50 -2.29 11.26 -21.18
CA ALA A 50 -3.09 11.02 -22.37
C ALA A 50 -4.43 10.32 -22.06
N SER A 51 -4.50 9.58 -20.93
CA SER A 51 -5.69 8.85 -20.54
C SER A 51 -5.87 8.77 -19.02
N LYS A 52 -7.05 8.31 -18.58
CA LYS A 52 -7.33 8.04 -17.17
C LYS A 52 -6.50 6.89 -16.64
N GLU A 53 -6.21 5.90 -17.48
CA GLU A 53 -5.34 4.76 -17.16
C GLU A 53 -3.91 5.21 -16.86
N GLU A 54 -3.38 6.14 -17.65
CA GLU A 54 -2.02 6.67 -17.43
C GLU A 54 -1.93 7.43 -16.11
N LEU A 55 -2.96 8.21 -15.78
CA LEU A 55 -3.04 8.88 -14.49
C LEU A 55 -3.17 7.88 -13.32
N ALA A 56 -4.02 6.85 -13.47
CA ALA A 56 -4.16 5.81 -12.45
C ALA A 56 -2.85 5.05 -12.23
N ARG A 57 -2.12 4.74 -13.31
CA ARG A 57 -0.77 4.15 -13.23
C ARG A 57 0.19 5.04 -12.46
N ALA A 58 0.19 6.35 -12.70
CA ALA A 58 1.04 7.30 -11.98
C ALA A 58 0.68 7.38 -10.47
N VAL A 59 -0.61 7.21 -10.11
CA VAL A 59 -1.02 7.10 -8.70
C VAL A 59 -0.46 5.82 -8.08
N LEU A 60 -0.54 4.67 -8.76
CA LEU A 60 0.02 3.41 -8.30
C LEU A 60 1.54 3.48 -8.14
N GLU A 61 2.26 4.01 -9.13
CA GLU A 61 3.71 4.21 -9.09
C GLU A 61 4.14 5.10 -7.91
N ARG A 62 3.36 6.14 -7.61
CA ARG A 62 3.61 7.02 -6.46
C ARG A 62 3.44 6.28 -5.14
N ALA A 63 2.36 5.50 -4.98
CA ALA A 63 2.11 4.68 -3.79
C ALA A 63 3.21 3.63 -3.59
N GLU A 64 3.60 2.94 -4.65
CA GLU A 64 4.71 1.96 -4.63
C GLU A 64 6.04 2.60 -4.23
N GLY A 65 6.33 3.79 -4.76
CA GLY A 65 7.53 4.54 -4.39
C GLY A 65 7.56 4.89 -2.91
N SER A 66 6.45 5.36 -2.35
CA SER A 66 6.31 5.67 -0.93
C SER A 66 6.49 4.42 -0.06
N MET A 67 5.89 3.31 -0.46
CA MET A 67 6.01 2.02 0.23
C MET A 67 7.45 1.50 0.21
N ARG A 68 8.12 1.52 -0.96
CA ARG A 68 9.52 1.08 -1.06
C ARG A 68 10.46 1.94 -0.23
N ALA A 69 10.24 3.26 -0.20
CA ALA A 69 11.01 4.18 0.64
C ALA A 69 10.85 3.88 2.13
N ALA A 70 9.60 3.68 2.59
CA ALA A 70 9.30 3.30 3.96
C ALA A 70 9.99 1.97 4.34
N CYS A 71 9.89 0.96 3.49
CA CYS A 71 10.57 -0.31 3.73
C CYS A 71 12.09 -0.20 3.77
N GLY A 72 12.68 0.65 2.94
CA GLY A 72 14.11 0.95 3.01
C GLY A 72 14.51 1.49 4.39
N THR A 73 13.73 2.43 4.92
CA THR A 73 13.94 3.01 6.24
C THR A 73 13.76 1.98 7.36
N LEU A 74 12.69 1.18 7.30
CA LEU A 74 12.41 0.15 8.30
C LEU A 74 13.50 -0.94 8.35
N ARG A 75 14.02 -1.36 7.19
CA ARG A 75 15.13 -2.31 7.10
C ARG A 75 16.44 -1.80 7.71
N ALA A 76 16.70 -0.51 7.64
CA ALA A 76 17.92 0.07 8.18
C ALA A 76 17.92 0.19 9.71
N GLY A 77 16.77 0.22 10.33
CA GLY A 77 16.59 0.52 11.76
C GLY A 77 16.28 -0.67 12.67
N ALA A 78 15.92 -1.85 12.09
CA ALA A 78 15.41 -2.97 12.89
C ALA A 78 15.75 -4.33 12.28
N SER A 79 15.49 -5.41 13.07
CA SER A 79 15.51 -6.77 12.52
C SER A 79 14.44 -6.94 11.42
N PRO A 80 14.64 -7.85 10.45
CA PRO A 80 13.66 -8.07 9.40
C PRO A 80 12.25 -8.38 9.90
N LEU A 81 12.09 -9.15 10.97
CA LEU A 81 10.77 -9.44 11.54
C LEU A 81 10.16 -8.19 12.19
N GLN A 82 10.96 -7.40 12.91
CA GLN A 82 10.50 -6.12 13.46
C GLN A 82 10.10 -5.15 12.33
N ALA A 83 10.83 -5.14 11.22
CA ALA A 83 10.47 -4.33 10.05
C ALA A 83 9.12 -4.73 9.44
N VAL A 84 8.74 -6.02 9.46
CA VAL A 84 7.40 -6.47 9.05
C VAL A 84 6.33 -5.95 10.01
N ILE A 85 6.58 -5.98 11.31
CA ILE A 85 5.65 -5.46 12.32
C ILE A 85 5.44 -3.95 12.11
N ASP A 86 6.54 -3.22 11.98
CA ASP A 86 6.52 -1.76 11.83
C ASP A 86 5.91 -1.32 10.48
N ALA A 87 6.02 -2.15 9.43
CA ALA A 87 5.34 -1.93 8.16
C ALA A 87 3.81 -1.94 8.32
N GLY A 88 3.25 -2.73 9.23
CA GLY A 88 1.83 -2.70 9.57
C GLY A 88 1.39 -1.33 10.13
N TYR A 89 2.20 -0.72 10.98
CA TYR A 89 1.94 0.62 11.53
C TYR A 89 2.11 1.72 10.50
N TRP A 90 3.12 1.62 9.64
CA TRP A 90 3.25 2.51 8.49
C TRP A 90 2.01 2.45 7.59
N LEU A 91 1.48 1.24 7.36
CA LEU A 91 0.26 1.08 6.57
C LEU A 91 -0.94 1.75 7.23
N VAL A 92 -1.13 1.58 8.54
CA VAL A 92 -2.22 2.26 9.29
C VAL A 92 -2.11 3.78 9.15
N GLU A 93 -0.91 4.34 9.32
CA GLU A 93 -0.69 5.77 9.16
C GLU A 93 -0.97 6.26 7.74
N SER A 94 -0.52 5.51 6.74
CA SER A 94 -0.73 5.83 5.34
C SER A 94 -2.20 5.73 4.93
N LEU A 95 -2.94 4.74 5.43
CA LEU A 95 -4.38 4.62 5.19
C LEU A 95 -5.19 5.78 5.81
N GLU A 96 -4.71 6.36 6.89
CA GLU A 96 -5.36 7.52 7.51
C GLU A 96 -5.03 8.82 6.78
N SER A 97 -3.76 9.07 6.49
CA SER A 97 -3.25 10.37 6.07
C SER A 97 -3.05 10.52 4.56
N ASP A 98 -2.92 9.42 3.79
CA ASP A 98 -2.52 9.46 2.40
C ASP A 98 -3.58 8.89 1.45
N ALA A 99 -4.23 9.78 0.71
CA ALA A 99 -5.20 9.41 -0.32
C ALA A 99 -4.56 8.60 -1.48
N VAL A 100 -3.25 8.74 -1.72
CA VAL A 100 -2.54 7.99 -2.75
C VAL A 100 -2.48 6.51 -2.38
N THR A 101 -2.16 6.20 -1.13
CA THR A 101 -2.16 4.82 -0.61
C THR A 101 -3.57 4.21 -0.64
N ARG A 102 -4.60 4.92 -0.16
CA ARG A 102 -5.99 4.42 -0.21
C ARG A 102 -6.46 4.18 -1.65
N ALA A 103 -6.19 5.13 -2.55
CA ALA A 103 -6.51 4.97 -3.96
C ALA A 103 -5.81 3.77 -4.59
N ALA A 104 -4.54 3.52 -4.25
CA ALA A 104 -3.78 2.38 -4.77
C ALA A 104 -4.38 1.03 -4.34
N PHE A 105 -4.77 0.88 -3.07
CA PHE A 105 -5.49 -0.31 -2.61
C PHE A 105 -6.83 -0.49 -3.32
N ARG A 106 -7.60 0.59 -3.45
CA ARG A 106 -8.89 0.54 -4.15
C ARG A 106 -8.75 0.19 -5.62
N LEU A 107 -7.83 0.84 -6.34
CA LEU A 107 -7.53 0.55 -7.74
C LEU A 107 -7.06 -0.91 -7.92
N GLY A 108 -6.25 -1.43 -7.00
CA GLY A 108 -5.81 -2.82 -7.02
C GLY A 108 -6.96 -3.81 -6.90
N ARG A 109 -7.97 -3.54 -6.06
CA ARG A 109 -9.18 -4.38 -5.94
C ARG A 109 -10.07 -4.28 -7.20
N GLU A 110 -10.29 -3.08 -7.70
CA GLU A 110 -11.10 -2.85 -8.90
C GLU A 110 -10.44 -3.40 -10.16
N GLY A 111 -9.09 -3.40 -10.23
CA GLY A 111 -8.32 -3.96 -11.35
C GLY A 111 -8.48 -5.48 -11.52
N GLY A 112 -8.72 -6.23 -10.44
CA GLY A 112 -9.04 -7.66 -10.51
C GLY A 112 -10.37 -7.95 -11.21
N VAL A 113 -11.32 -7.03 -11.15
CA VAL A 113 -12.62 -7.11 -11.87
C VAL A 113 -12.45 -6.84 -13.36
N TRP A 114 -11.40 -6.12 -13.76
CA TRP A 114 -11.15 -5.76 -15.14
C TRP A 114 -10.48 -6.86 -15.97
N GLN A 115 -9.84 -7.83 -15.32
CA GLN A 115 -9.25 -8.99 -16.02
C GLN A 115 -10.30 -9.99 -16.51
N GLY A 116 -11.55 -9.91 -16.04
CA GLY A 116 -12.66 -10.79 -16.42
C GLY A 116 -13.61 -10.24 -17.50
N GLY A 117 -13.46 -8.99 -17.93
CA GLY A 117 -14.32 -8.35 -18.92
C GLY A 117 -13.73 -8.46 -20.32
N THR A 118 -14.44 -9.11 -21.24
CA THR A 118 -14.16 -9.19 -22.68
C THR A 118 -14.41 -7.85 -23.40
N GLY A 119 -13.89 -6.73 -22.85
CA GLY A 119 -13.97 -5.40 -23.47
C GLY A 119 -12.57 -4.86 -23.82
N PRO A 120 -12.44 -3.99 -24.84
CA PRO A 120 -11.17 -3.47 -25.33
C PRO A 120 -10.60 -2.35 -24.42
N VAL A 121 -10.78 -2.42 -23.12
CA VAL A 121 -10.08 -1.55 -22.19
C VAL A 121 -8.75 -2.22 -21.92
N GLY A 122 -7.68 -1.62 -22.43
CA GLY A 122 -6.33 -2.15 -22.39
C GLY A 122 -6.03 -2.73 -21.03
N SER A 123 -5.72 -4.01 -21.04
CA SER A 123 -5.18 -4.74 -19.92
C SER A 123 -4.15 -3.85 -19.20
N MET A 124 -4.37 -3.54 -17.92
CA MET A 124 -3.28 -3.12 -17.02
C MET A 124 -2.36 -4.31 -16.74
N SER A 125 -2.19 -5.15 -17.76
CA SER A 125 -1.29 -6.28 -17.92
C SER A 125 0.13 -5.76 -17.86
N GLY A 126 0.72 -5.78 -16.67
CA GLY A 126 2.09 -5.34 -16.44
C GLY A 126 2.29 -4.49 -15.20
N VAL A 127 1.23 -3.96 -14.59
CA VAL A 127 1.31 -3.41 -13.23
C VAL A 127 0.89 -4.54 -12.30
N GLU A 128 1.85 -5.20 -11.69
CA GLU A 128 1.58 -6.03 -10.53
C GLU A 128 0.76 -5.16 -9.58
N GLY A 129 -0.46 -5.59 -9.25
CA GLY A 129 -1.34 -4.78 -8.42
C GLY A 129 -0.63 -4.39 -7.13
N PHE A 130 -0.92 -3.23 -6.58
CA PHE A 130 -0.30 -2.70 -5.36
C PHE A 130 -0.21 -3.76 -4.22
N HIS A 131 -1.20 -4.65 -4.14
CA HIS A 131 -1.19 -5.79 -3.23
C HIS A 131 -0.04 -6.78 -3.51
N ALA A 132 0.33 -7.00 -4.76
CA ALA A 132 1.44 -7.89 -5.12
C ALA A 132 2.79 -7.29 -4.73
N VAL A 133 2.95 -5.97 -4.86
CA VAL A 133 4.15 -5.24 -4.41
C VAL A 133 4.26 -5.34 -2.88
N TRP A 134 3.17 -5.10 -2.15
CA TRP A 134 3.12 -5.29 -0.70
C TRP A 134 3.47 -6.72 -0.30
N ALA A 135 2.83 -7.72 -0.92
CA ALA A 135 3.11 -9.13 -0.66
C ALA A 135 4.56 -9.51 -0.96
N GLY A 136 5.13 -8.96 -2.04
CA GLY A 136 6.55 -9.14 -2.39
C GLY A 136 7.48 -8.64 -1.30
N MET A 137 7.24 -7.44 -0.80
CA MET A 137 8.03 -6.84 0.30
C MET A 137 7.93 -7.64 1.60
N VAL A 138 6.72 -8.02 2.02
CA VAL A 138 6.53 -8.86 3.20
C VAL A 138 7.27 -10.18 3.05
N ARG A 139 7.19 -10.81 1.87
CA ARG A 139 7.89 -12.06 1.58
C ARG A 139 9.41 -11.92 1.66
N GLU A 140 9.97 -10.83 1.13
CA GLU A 140 11.41 -10.56 1.21
C GLU A 140 11.88 -10.37 2.66
N LEU A 141 11.13 -9.59 3.47
CA LEU A 141 11.45 -9.37 4.88
C LEU A 141 11.36 -10.67 5.69
N LEU A 142 10.30 -11.45 5.52
CA LEU A 142 10.15 -12.74 6.21
C LEU A 142 11.20 -13.76 5.75
N SER A 143 11.61 -13.73 4.48
CA SER A 143 12.72 -14.55 4.00
C SER A 143 14.04 -14.14 4.64
N ALA A 144 14.27 -12.84 4.84
CA ALA A 144 15.44 -12.35 5.56
C ALA A 144 15.39 -12.74 7.04
N ALA A 145 14.24 -12.60 7.70
CA ALA A 145 14.03 -13.04 9.08
C ALA A 145 14.32 -14.53 9.28
N ARG A 146 13.87 -15.37 8.31
CA ARG A 146 14.15 -16.80 8.32
C ARG A 146 15.64 -17.08 8.20
N ARG A 147 16.36 -16.42 7.29
CA ARG A 147 17.81 -16.59 7.13
C ARG A 147 18.62 -16.22 8.37
N LEU A 148 18.11 -15.27 9.17
CA LEU A 148 18.73 -14.82 10.43
C LEU A 148 18.29 -15.66 11.65
N GLY A 149 17.46 -16.69 11.45
CA GLY A 149 16.98 -17.53 12.56
C GLY A 149 15.92 -16.87 13.44
N GLU A 150 15.33 -15.75 13.00
CA GLU A 150 14.27 -15.06 13.74
C GLU A 150 12.95 -15.84 13.71
N LEU A 151 12.74 -16.66 12.68
CA LEU A 151 11.52 -17.46 12.51
C LEU A 151 11.79 -18.94 12.82
N ARG A 152 10.80 -19.59 13.41
CA ARG A 152 10.80 -21.05 13.59
C ARG A 152 10.71 -21.74 12.23
N ASP A 153 11.44 -22.83 12.06
CA ASP A 153 11.21 -23.77 10.96
C ASP A 153 9.89 -24.52 11.23
N ARG A 154 8.91 -24.29 10.36
CA ARG A 154 7.66 -25.05 10.31
C ARG A 154 7.55 -25.73 8.96
N SER A 155 7.57 -27.05 8.97
CA SER A 155 7.32 -27.87 7.79
C SER A 155 5.83 -27.94 7.54
N GLY A 156 5.36 -27.35 6.46
CA GLY A 156 3.99 -27.47 5.95
C GLY A 156 2.98 -26.42 6.51
N GLY A 157 2.07 -26.01 5.66
CA GLY A 157 0.98 -25.09 5.95
C GLY A 157 1.08 -23.76 5.22
N VAL A 158 0.08 -22.89 5.45
CA VAL A 158 0.05 -21.51 4.96
C VAL A 158 1.18 -20.72 5.65
N GLY A 159 2.06 -20.14 4.86
CA GLY A 159 3.18 -19.36 5.40
C GLY A 159 2.72 -18.08 6.12
N PRO A 160 3.54 -17.52 7.05
CA PRO A 160 3.22 -16.30 7.76
C PRO A 160 2.99 -15.11 6.82
N GLU A 161 3.60 -15.11 5.64
CA GLU A 161 3.39 -14.11 4.59
C GLU A 161 1.93 -13.99 4.16
N THR A 162 1.22 -15.11 4.03
CA THR A 162 -0.20 -15.09 3.66
C THR A 162 -1.05 -14.43 4.75
N LEU A 163 -0.78 -14.73 6.02
CA LEU A 163 -1.49 -14.13 7.15
C LEU A 163 -1.26 -12.62 7.21
N VAL A 164 -0.01 -12.18 7.08
CA VAL A 164 0.34 -10.76 7.12
C VAL A 164 -0.27 -9.98 5.96
N VAL A 165 -0.21 -10.54 4.75
CA VAL A 165 -0.81 -9.91 3.55
C VAL A 165 -2.33 -9.84 3.68
N THR A 166 -2.97 -10.93 4.12
CA THR A 166 -4.43 -10.96 4.33
C THR A 166 -4.86 -9.94 5.39
N ALA A 167 -4.10 -9.83 6.48
CA ALA A 167 -4.37 -8.84 7.51
C ALA A 167 -4.25 -7.40 6.99
N ALA A 168 -3.25 -7.10 6.15
CA ALA A 168 -3.11 -5.78 5.52
C ALA A 168 -4.30 -5.43 4.62
N CYS A 169 -4.78 -6.37 3.81
CA CYS A 169 -6.00 -6.19 3.02
C CYS A 169 -7.23 -5.97 3.92
N GLY A 170 -7.32 -6.71 5.03
CA GLY A 170 -8.38 -6.53 6.02
C GLY A 170 -8.36 -5.15 6.68
N LEU A 171 -7.19 -4.64 7.04
CA LEU A 171 -7.01 -3.29 7.60
C LEU A 171 -7.51 -2.22 6.64
N GLU A 172 -7.19 -2.32 5.35
CA GLU A 172 -7.63 -1.38 4.32
C GLU A 172 -9.17 -1.37 4.20
N VAL A 173 -9.80 -2.54 4.12
CA VAL A 173 -11.27 -2.65 4.04
C VAL A 173 -11.93 -2.01 5.25
N VAL A 174 -11.41 -2.25 6.43
CA VAL A 174 -11.98 -1.74 7.69
C VAL A 174 -11.75 -0.23 7.83
N SER A 175 -10.62 0.30 7.35
CA SER A 175 -10.34 1.74 7.37
C SER A 175 -11.36 2.52 6.55
N GLY A 176 -11.76 1.99 5.39
CA GLY A 176 -12.82 2.58 4.55
C GLY A 176 -14.21 2.62 5.22
N GLY A 177 -14.44 1.82 6.26
CA GLY A 177 -15.65 1.82 7.08
C GLY A 177 -15.69 2.84 8.22
N GLY A 178 -14.73 3.78 8.27
CA GLY A 178 -14.68 4.83 9.31
C GLY A 178 -13.95 4.42 10.60
N CYS A 179 -13.18 3.34 10.56
CA CYS A 179 -12.35 2.90 11.68
C CYS A 179 -11.12 3.81 11.79
N GLY A 180 -10.97 4.53 12.90
CA GLY A 180 -9.87 5.47 13.11
C GLY A 180 -8.54 4.78 13.39
N ARG A 181 -7.44 5.57 13.28
CA ARG A 181 -6.04 5.14 13.46
C ARG A 181 -5.81 4.34 14.74
N GLU A 182 -6.33 4.81 15.85
CA GLU A 182 -6.13 4.17 17.16
C GLU A 182 -6.70 2.74 17.18
N GLU A 183 -7.89 2.55 16.64
CA GLU A 183 -8.50 1.24 16.53
C GLU A 183 -7.74 0.33 15.57
N LEU A 184 -7.30 0.83 14.41
CA LEU A 184 -6.48 0.08 13.47
C LEU A 184 -5.14 -0.32 14.10
N SER A 185 -4.49 0.59 14.84
CA SER A 185 -3.25 0.31 15.55
C SER A 185 -3.42 -0.79 16.60
N ARG A 186 -4.51 -0.76 17.38
CA ARG A 186 -4.84 -1.82 18.35
C ARG A 186 -5.04 -3.17 17.67
N ARG A 187 -5.61 -3.21 16.47
CA ARG A 187 -5.79 -4.46 15.70
C ARG A 187 -4.46 -5.00 15.19
N VAL A 188 -3.56 -4.13 14.74
CA VAL A 188 -2.19 -4.54 14.36
C VAL A 188 -1.45 -5.11 15.57
N GLU A 189 -1.53 -4.45 16.72
CA GLU A 189 -0.92 -4.92 17.96
C GLU A 189 -1.44 -6.29 18.36
N ALA A 190 -2.77 -6.45 18.47
CA ALA A 190 -3.41 -7.71 18.80
C ALA A 190 -3.06 -8.83 17.80
N LEU A 191 -3.00 -8.53 16.49
CA LEU A 191 -2.57 -9.49 15.48
C LEU A 191 -1.18 -10.03 15.79
N TRP A 192 -0.22 -9.15 16.10
CA TRP A 192 1.15 -9.55 16.39
C TRP A 192 1.32 -10.23 17.73
N GLU A 193 0.56 -9.86 18.75
CA GLU A 193 0.51 -10.60 20.03
C GLU A 193 0.11 -12.08 19.85
N TRP A 194 -0.83 -12.34 18.92
CA TRP A 194 -1.23 -13.71 18.58
C TRP A 194 -0.26 -14.43 17.65
N LEU A 195 0.35 -13.73 16.71
CA LEU A 195 1.22 -14.35 15.69
C LEU A 195 2.63 -14.63 16.20
N LEU A 196 3.24 -13.71 16.96
CA LEU A 196 4.64 -13.84 17.39
C LEU A 196 4.94 -15.14 18.13
N PRO A 197 4.15 -15.60 19.11
CA PRO A 197 4.41 -16.86 19.81
C PRO A 197 4.38 -18.07 18.88
N CYS A 198 3.70 -17.96 17.75
CA CYS A 198 3.63 -19.01 16.73
C CYS A 198 4.79 -18.97 15.72
N LEU A 199 5.39 -17.79 15.52
CA LEU A 199 6.38 -17.53 14.47
C LEU A 199 7.83 -17.61 14.96
N VAL A 200 8.09 -17.16 16.19
CA VAL A 200 9.47 -17.05 16.70
C VAL A 200 9.86 -18.24 17.59
N PRO A 201 11.16 -18.50 17.78
CA PRO A 201 11.61 -19.50 18.75
C PRO A 201 11.08 -19.25 20.17
N PRO A 202 10.90 -20.30 20.99
CA PRO A 202 10.50 -20.14 22.39
C PRO A 202 11.46 -19.20 23.13
N GLY A 203 10.89 -18.23 23.87
CA GLY A 203 11.68 -17.23 24.59
C GLY A 203 12.09 -15.99 23.80
N ALA A 204 11.93 -15.98 22.45
CA ALA A 204 12.28 -14.84 21.63
C ALA A 204 11.17 -13.78 21.48
N VAL A 205 9.94 -14.06 21.95
CA VAL A 205 8.79 -13.14 21.81
C VAL A 205 9.11 -11.74 22.36
N GLY A 206 9.74 -11.66 23.53
CA GLY A 206 10.09 -10.39 24.17
C GLY A 206 11.17 -9.56 23.45
N ALA A 207 11.80 -10.09 22.42
CA ALA A 207 12.74 -9.35 21.58
C ALA A 207 12.06 -8.42 20.56
N TYR A 208 10.75 -8.57 20.38
CA TYR A 208 9.97 -7.83 19.39
C TYR A 208 8.93 -6.94 20.05
N ARG A 209 8.82 -5.74 19.57
CA ARG A 209 7.76 -4.81 19.97
C ARG A 209 6.52 -5.09 19.11
N THR A 210 5.37 -5.33 19.74
CA THR A 210 4.07 -5.47 19.06
C THR A 210 3.36 -4.14 18.87
N GLY A 211 3.59 -3.16 19.76
CA GLY A 211 3.02 -1.82 19.68
C GLY A 211 3.70 -0.91 18.64
N PRO A 212 3.16 0.32 18.43
CA PRO A 212 3.66 1.24 17.44
C PRO A 212 5.12 1.65 17.68
N PRO A 213 5.88 1.97 16.61
CA PRO A 213 7.24 2.46 16.74
C PRO A 213 7.29 3.75 17.56
N PRO A 214 8.36 4.00 18.34
CA PRO A 214 8.55 5.28 19.01
C PRO A 214 8.64 6.40 17.97
N ARG A 215 8.04 7.55 18.31
CA ARG A 215 8.09 8.75 17.46
C ARG A 215 9.46 9.39 17.48
#